data_eb57221cfd6f422eae55c05649cc2360
#
_entry.id   eb57221cfd6f422eae55c05649cc2360
#
_cell.length_a   1.000
_cell.length_b   1.000
_cell.length_c   1.000
_cell.angle_alpha   90.00
_cell.angle_beta   90.00
_cell.angle_gamma   90.00
#
_symmetry.space_group_name_H-M   'P 1'
#
loop_
_entity.id
_entity.type
_entity.pdbx_description
1 polymer ?
#
loop_
_entity_poly.entity_id
_entity_poly.type
_entity_poly.pdbx_seq_one_letter_code
_entity_poly.pdbx_strand_id
1 'polypeptide(L)'
;GWKSELWSTPFSGFRWGIPEYCSFQGQAIYMDSDMIILQDLAELWNEPWKDRAILQSKGGWRFCVAKWNCERAEHHMIPLRRMKNIPESHLRLCNLFPSKPHLCQDFDRRWNNYDGENDPIDEIKIIHYTDMSTQPHFKYAFPRLEKNGKQHWYDGPVRDHRRKDVVETFDKYYDEALKSGMKVEDYIPSEWIDYHKLSQKDYRANNGFDVTQGE
;
A
#
# COMPACT_ATOMS: atom_id res chain seq x y z
N GLY A 1 4.06 1.02 -21.01
CA GLY A 1 3.43 0.79 -19.70
C GLY A 1 4.08 -0.33 -18.93
N TRP A 2 3.59 -0.60 -17.73
CA TRP A 2 3.98 -1.76 -16.94
C TRP A 2 3.13 -2.96 -17.31
N LYS A 3 3.74 -4.14 -17.43
CA LYS A 3 3.01 -5.41 -17.55
C LYS A 3 2.62 -5.89 -16.16
N SER A 4 1.40 -5.60 -15.76
CA SER A 4 0.89 -5.83 -14.38
C SER A 4 -0.20 -6.90 -14.30
N GLU A 5 -0.33 -7.74 -15.31
CA GLU A 5 -1.42 -8.72 -15.44
C GLU A 5 -1.42 -9.77 -14.31
N LEU A 6 -0.26 -9.99 -13.69
CA LEU A 6 -0.10 -10.93 -12.57
C LEU A 6 0.07 -10.22 -11.22
N TRP A 7 -0.23 -8.94 -11.13
CA TRP A 7 -0.12 -8.19 -9.88
C TRP A 7 -1.47 -8.13 -9.15
N SER A 8 -1.44 -7.94 -7.82
CA SER A 8 -2.66 -7.78 -7.02
C SER A 8 -3.45 -6.53 -7.38
N THR A 9 -2.75 -5.47 -7.76
CA THR A 9 -3.30 -4.26 -8.34
C THR A 9 -2.35 -3.79 -9.46
N PRO A 10 -2.79 -2.97 -10.41
CA PRO A 10 -1.94 -2.50 -11.51
C PRO A 10 -0.67 -1.75 -11.06
N PHE A 11 -0.61 -1.35 -9.80
CA PHE A 11 0.47 -0.56 -9.21
C PHE A 11 1.24 -1.29 -8.10
N SER A 12 0.85 -2.50 -7.70
CA SER A 12 1.49 -3.24 -6.57
C SER A 12 3.01 -3.39 -6.72
N GLY A 13 3.51 -3.49 -7.93
CA GLY A 13 4.94 -3.65 -8.19
C GLY A 13 5.76 -2.36 -8.14
N PHE A 14 5.14 -1.18 -8.09
CA PHE A 14 5.88 0.10 -8.11
C PHE A 14 6.80 0.27 -6.91
N ARG A 15 6.44 -0.30 -5.76
CA ARG A 15 7.26 -0.31 -4.54
C ARG A 15 8.68 -0.85 -4.75
N TRP A 16 8.85 -1.74 -5.70
CA TRP A 16 10.15 -2.34 -6.01
C TRP A 16 11.05 -1.44 -6.85
N GLY A 17 10.49 -0.40 -7.46
CA GLY A 17 11.24 0.58 -8.25
C GLY A 17 11.91 1.67 -7.41
N ILE A 18 11.55 1.79 -6.13
CA ILE A 18 12.00 2.91 -5.27
C ILE A 18 13.51 3.06 -5.24
N PRO A 19 14.34 2.01 -5.03
CA PRO A 19 15.78 2.18 -5.01
C PRO A 19 16.35 2.76 -6.30
N GLU A 20 15.88 2.30 -7.48
CA GLU A 20 16.33 2.82 -8.76
C GLU A 20 15.80 4.23 -9.04
N TYR A 21 14.59 4.57 -8.61
CA TYR A 21 14.08 5.95 -8.68
C TYR A 21 14.90 6.91 -7.82
N CYS A 22 15.47 6.44 -6.71
CA CYS A 22 16.43 7.18 -5.88
C CYS A 22 17.86 7.12 -6.43
N SER A 23 18.08 6.60 -7.65
CA SER A 23 19.40 6.40 -8.25
C SER A 23 20.34 5.56 -7.37
N PHE A 24 19.78 4.63 -6.60
CA PHE A 24 20.48 3.82 -5.60
C PHE A 24 21.27 4.65 -4.58
N GLN A 25 20.74 5.80 -4.16
CA GLN A 25 21.38 6.67 -3.19
C GLN A 25 20.51 6.86 -1.94
N GLY A 26 21.16 6.88 -0.77
CA GLY A 26 20.54 7.16 0.51
C GLY A 26 19.46 6.15 0.90
N GLN A 27 18.38 6.65 1.50
CA GLN A 27 17.25 5.84 1.94
C GLN A 27 15.92 6.47 1.51
N ALA A 28 14.86 5.65 1.50
CA ALA A 28 13.51 6.09 1.16
C ALA A 28 12.47 5.34 1.99
N ILE A 29 11.31 5.96 2.20
CA ILE A 29 10.13 5.30 2.75
C ILE A 29 9.08 5.21 1.65
N TYR A 30 8.58 4.02 1.40
CA TYR A 30 7.41 3.74 0.57
C TYR A 30 6.21 3.48 1.48
N MET A 31 5.05 3.98 1.08
CA MET A 31 3.76 3.66 1.71
C MET A 31 2.70 3.49 0.64
N ASP A 32 1.74 2.59 0.88
CA ASP A 32 0.53 2.49 0.08
C ASP A 32 -0.34 3.75 0.31
N SER A 33 -1.23 4.06 -0.63
CA SER A 33 -2.00 5.33 -0.60
C SER A 33 -3.24 5.29 0.31
N ASP A 34 -3.62 4.12 0.80
CA ASP A 34 -4.76 3.87 1.68
C ASP A 34 -4.36 3.88 3.16
N MET A 35 -3.50 4.84 3.53
CA MET A 35 -2.94 4.96 4.88
C MET A 35 -3.10 6.36 5.46
N ILE A 36 -3.16 6.43 6.79
CA ILE A 36 -3.06 7.68 7.55
C ILE A 36 -1.88 7.60 8.51
N ILE A 37 -1.00 8.61 8.45
CA ILE A 37 0.17 8.75 9.33
C ILE A 37 -0.28 9.46 10.61
N LEU A 38 -0.07 8.83 11.77
CA LEU A 38 -0.46 9.35 13.08
C LEU A 38 0.72 9.83 13.93
N GLN A 39 1.95 9.42 13.56
CA GLN A 39 3.18 9.76 14.28
C GLN A 39 4.23 10.33 13.31
N ASP A 40 5.21 11.04 13.86
CA ASP A 40 6.28 11.62 13.05
C ASP A 40 7.11 10.53 12.35
N LEU A 41 7.14 10.58 11.02
CA LEU A 41 7.94 9.65 10.21
C LEU A 41 9.45 9.75 10.46
N ALA A 42 9.92 10.81 11.11
CA ALA A 42 11.32 10.93 11.50
C ALA A 42 11.77 9.78 12.42
N GLU A 43 10.87 9.22 13.23
CA GLU A 43 11.18 8.06 14.06
C GLU A 43 11.49 6.83 13.19
N LEU A 44 10.64 6.53 12.18
CA LEU A 44 10.88 5.44 11.23
C LEU A 44 12.13 5.71 10.37
N TRP A 45 12.30 6.96 9.94
CA TRP A 45 13.47 7.36 9.14
C TRP A 45 14.78 7.11 9.85
N ASN A 46 14.84 7.40 11.16
CA ASN A 46 16.04 7.27 11.98
C ASN A 46 16.23 5.88 12.60
N GLU A 47 15.30 4.95 12.38
CA GLU A 47 15.45 3.58 12.87
C GLU A 47 16.73 2.94 12.29
N PRO A 48 17.60 2.36 13.15
CA PRO A 48 18.91 1.89 12.72
C PRO A 48 18.81 0.67 11.81
N TRP A 49 19.73 0.56 10.86
CA TRP A 49 19.86 -0.56 9.97
C TRP A 49 20.71 -1.68 10.59
N LYS A 50 20.18 -2.91 10.54
CA LYS A 50 21.00 -4.10 10.76
C LYS A 50 21.97 -4.31 9.59
N ASP A 51 23.07 -5.00 9.86
CA ASP A 51 24.01 -5.35 8.82
C ASP A 51 23.33 -6.13 7.68
N ARG A 52 23.68 -5.81 6.45
CA ARG A 52 23.13 -6.37 5.20
C ARG A 52 21.65 -6.14 4.92
N ALA A 53 20.86 -5.59 5.83
CA ALA A 53 19.46 -5.28 5.54
C ALA A 53 19.36 -4.17 4.47
N ILE A 54 18.54 -4.41 3.46
CA ILE A 54 18.23 -3.44 2.39
C ILE A 54 16.81 -2.91 2.50
N LEU A 55 15.97 -3.60 3.27
CA LEU A 55 14.57 -3.28 3.46
C LEU A 55 14.17 -3.45 4.93
N GLN A 56 13.46 -2.49 5.46
CA GLN A 56 12.72 -2.61 6.73
C GLN A 56 11.23 -2.61 6.44
N SER A 57 10.48 -3.54 7.04
CA SER A 57 9.03 -3.66 6.88
C SER A 57 8.40 -4.34 8.10
N LYS A 58 7.08 -4.40 8.15
CA LYS A 58 6.38 -5.27 9.12
C LYS A 58 6.67 -6.74 8.78
N GLY A 59 6.98 -7.54 9.80
CA GLY A 59 7.22 -8.98 9.64
C GLY A 59 6.08 -9.69 8.89
N GLY A 60 6.39 -10.86 8.32
CA GLY A 60 5.42 -11.62 7.53
C GLY A 60 5.15 -11.06 6.13
N TRP A 61 6.16 -10.41 5.52
CA TRP A 61 6.13 -9.98 4.11
C TRP A 61 5.16 -8.83 3.80
N ARG A 62 4.95 -7.95 4.74
CA ARG A 62 4.01 -6.84 4.65
C ARG A 62 4.71 -5.56 4.16
N PHE A 63 4.98 -5.51 2.84
CA PHE A 63 5.74 -4.43 2.20
C PHE A 63 4.89 -3.17 1.87
N CYS A 64 3.72 -3.04 2.47
CA CYS A 64 2.84 -1.89 2.27
C CYS A 64 3.44 -0.60 2.85
N VAL A 65 4.19 -0.72 3.96
CA VAL A 65 5.14 0.28 4.43
C VAL A 65 6.51 -0.35 4.34
N ALA A 66 7.44 0.30 3.66
CA ALA A 66 8.79 -0.21 3.45
C ALA A 66 9.82 0.92 3.50
N LYS A 67 10.79 0.79 4.39
CA LYS A 67 11.96 1.67 4.40
C LYS A 67 13.10 1.00 3.65
N TRP A 68 13.65 1.69 2.68
CA TRP A 68 14.70 1.20 1.79
C TRP A 68 16.07 1.79 2.14
N ASN A 69 17.09 0.95 2.19
CA ASN A 69 18.47 1.35 2.00
C ASN A 69 18.78 1.22 0.51
N CYS A 70 18.65 2.32 -0.20
CA CYS A 70 18.73 2.31 -1.66
C CYS A 70 20.11 1.91 -2.18
N GLU A 71 21.18 2.32 -1.50
CA GLU A 71 22.55 1.98 -1.88
C GLU A 71 22.80 0.46 -1.80
N ARG A 72 22.40 -0.16 -0.70
CA ARG A 72 22.55 -1.61 -0.52
C ARG A 72 21.66 -2.42 -1.44
N ALA A 73 20.53 -1.83 -1.90
CA ALA A 73 19.58 -2.52 -2.75
C ALA A 73 20.07 -2.76 -4.18
N GLU A 74 21.04 -2.00 -4.68
CA GLU A 74 21.45 -1.98 -6.10
C GLU A 74 21.67 -3.39 -6.68
N HIS A 75 22.42 -4.23 -5.96
CA HIS A 75 22.78 -5.57 -6.45
C HIS A 75 21.71 -6.65 -6.20
N HIS A 76 20.60 -6.27 -5.59
CA HIS A 76 19.54 -7.21 -5.22
C HIS A 76 18.26 -7.00 -6.00
N MET A 77 18.12 -5.84 -6.70
CA MET A 77 16.89 -5.47 -7.38
C MET A 77 16.91 -5.84 -8.86
N ILE A 78 15.73 -6.14 -9.37
CA ILE A 78 15.53 -6.30 -10.82
C ILE A 78 15.51 -4.89 -11.43
N PRO A 79 16.33 -4.59 -12.45
CA PRO A 79 16.29 -3.28 -13.11
C PRO A 79 14.89 -2.91 -13.59
N LEU A 80 14.47 -1.67 -13.39
CA LEU A 80 13.12 -1.16 -13.75
C LEU A 80 12.76 -1.48 -15.20
N ARG A 81 13.70 -1.31 -16.14
CA ARG A 81 13.48 -1.61 -17.57
C ARG A 81 13.06 -3.07 -17.80
N ARG A 82 13.56 -4.01 -16.97
CA ARG A 82 13.17 -5.42 -17.03
C ARG A 82 11.88 -5.66 -16.28
N MET A 83 11.76 -5.07 -15.09
CA MET A 83 10.58 -5.19 -14.24
C MET A 83 9.30 -4.78 -14.97
N LYS A 84 9.35 -3.68 -15.74
CA LYS A 84 8.22 -3.19 -16.55
C LYS A 84 7.73 -4.20 -17.59
N ASN A 85 8.62 -5.08 -18.07
CA ASN A 85 8.34 -6.00 -19.17
C ASN A 85 8.13 -7.46 -18.74
N ILE A 86 8.26 -7.76 -17.44
CA ILE A 86 8.13 -9.11 -16.89
C ILE A 86 6.99 -9.12 -15.89
N PRO A 87 5.80 -9.67 -16.22
CA PRO A 87 4.64 -9.70 -15.32
C PRO A 87 4.94 -10.34 -13.96
N GLU A 88 5.79 -11.37 -13.94
CA GLU A 88 6.16 -12.12 -12.73
C GLU A 88 7.16 -11.38 -11.83
N SER A 89 7.67 -10.23 -12.23
CA SER A 89 8.73 -9.51 -11.47
C SER A 89 8.26 -9.14 -10.06
N HIS A 90 7.01 -8.74 -9.89
CA HIS A 90 6.43 -8.46 -8.59
C HIS A 90 6.46 -9.70 -7.68
N LEU A 91 5.93 -10.83 -8.15
CA LEU A 91 5.91 -12.08 -7.39
C LEU A 91 7.33 -12.59 -7.08
N ARG A 92 8.26 -12.46 -8.03
CA ARG A 92 9.67 -12.83 -7.81
C ARG A 92 10.29 -12.02 -6.67
N LEU A 93 10.03 -10.72 -6.60
CA LEU A 93 10.51 -9.86 -5.52
C LEU A 93 9.80 -10.12 -4.20
N CYS A 94 8.49 -10.38 -4.21
CA CYS A 94 7.78 -10.86 -3.03
C CYS A 94 8.39 -12.13 -2.43
N ASN A 95 8.91 -13.04 -3.25
CA ASN A 95 9.54 -14.29 -2.82
C ASN A 95 11.04 -14.14 -2.49
N LEU A 96 11.69 -13.10 -2.98
CA LEU A 96 13.11 -12.86 -2.72
C LEU A 96 13.41 -12.71 -1.23
N PHE A 97 12.65 -11.85 -0.56
CA PHE A 97 12.89 -11.52 0.84
C PHE A 97 12.63 -12.71 1.79
N PRO A 98 11.58 -13.56 1.59
CA PRO A 98 11.44 -14.82 2.30
C PRO A 98 12.65 -15.74 2.15
N SER A 99 13.17 -15.85 0.95
CA SER A 99 14.31 -16.71 0.67
C SER A 99 15.66 -16.16 1.18
N LYS A 100 15.71 -14.85 1.47
CA LYS A 100 16.92 -14.14 1.93
C LYS A 100 16.59 -13.24 3.14
N PRO A 101 16.25 -13.81 4.29
CA PRO A 101 15.76 -13.04 5.45
C PRO A 101 16.78 -12.04 5.99
N HIS A 102 18.08 -12.23 5.72
CA HIS A 102 19.11 -11.27 6.10
C HIS A 102 19.03 -9.93 5.35
N LEU A 103 18.32 -9.89 4.22
CA LEU A 103 18.09 -8.64 3.46
C LEU A 103 16.91 -7.84 4.01
N CYS A 104 16.07 -8.44 4.86
CA CYS A 104 14.90 -7.78 5.44
C CYS A 104 15.05 -7.67 6.95
N GLN A 105 14.65 -6.53 7.49
CA GLN A 105 14.62 -6.26 8.92
C GLN A 105 13.19 -5.87 9.30
N ASP A 106 12.69 -6.44 10.39
CA ASP A 106 11.43 -6.00 10.96
C ASP A 106 11.62 -4.64 11.65
N PHE A 107 10.65 -3.75 11.43
CA PHE A 107 10.44 -2.55 12.22
C PHE A 107 9.27 -2.72 13.21
N ASP A 108 9.04 -1.74 14.06
CA ASP A 108 7.87 -1.71 14.94
C ASP A 108 6.58 -1.85 14.13
N ARG A 109 5.81 -2.93 14.38
CA ARG A 109 4.61 -3.27 13.60
C ARG A 109 3.57 -2.15 13.54
N ARG A 110 3.58 -1.22 14.52
CA ARG A 110 2.68 -0.06 14.58
C ARG A 110 2.88 0.93 13.42
N TRP A 111 4.01 0.84 12.69
CA TRP A 111 4.24 1.56 11.44
C TRP A 111 3.48 1.01 10.22
N ASN A 112 2.77 -0.11 10.39
CA ASN A 112 1.90 -0.68 9.36
C ASN A 112 0.77 -1.45 10.04
N ASN A 113 -0.03 -0.77 10.86
CA ASN A 113 -1.13 -1.36 11.60
C ASN A 113 -2.35 -1.47 10.69
N TYR A 114 -2.84 -2.69 10.50
CA TYR A 114 -4.04 -2.91 9.71
C TYR A 114 -5.27 -2.48 10.49
N ASP A 115 -6.23 -1.90 9.78
CA ASP A 115 -7.50 -1.41 10.31
C ASP A 115 -8.30 -2.50 11.05
N GLY A 116 -8.07 -3.77 10.71
CA GLY A 116 -8.64 -4.93 11.39
C GLY A 116 -7.91 -5.38 12.66
N GLU A 117 -6.69 -4.91 12.94
CA GLU A 117 -5.94 -5.23 14.18
C GLU A 117 -6.53 -4.50 15.39
N ASN A 118 -6.32 -5.05 16.59
CA ASN A 118 -6.96 -4.54 17.82
C ASN A 118 -6.07 -3.60 18.64
N ASP A 119 -5.01 -3.04 18.05
CA ASP A 119 -4.17 -2.10 18.77
C ASP A 119 -4.94 -0.81 19.12
N PRO A 120 -4.73 -0.23 20.30
CA PRO A 120 -5.31 1.06 20.66
C PRO A 120 -4.90 2.14 19.67
N ILE A 121 -5.86 3.04 19.33
CA ILE A 121 -5.65 4.06 18.29
C ILE A 121 -4.48 5.00 18.61
N ASP A 122 -4.26 5.30 19.87
CA ASP A 122 -3.20 6.17 20.37
C ASP A 122 -1.80 5.53 20.33
N GLU A 123 -1.73 4.22 20.18
CA GLU A 123 -0.47 3.48 20.00
C GLU A 123 -0.11 3.26 18.53
N ILE A 124 -1.07 3.40 17.61
CA ILE A 124 -0.86 3.20 16.18
C ILE A 124 -0.02 4.35 15.61
N LYS A 125 0.97 4.04 14.79
CA LYS A 125 1.82 5.03 14.12
C LYS A 125 1.38 5.30 12.69
N ILE A 126 0.94 4.26 11.96
CA ILE A 126 0.29 4.37 10.66
C ILE A 126 -0.89 3.41 10.63
N ILE A 127 -2.09 3.91 10.32
CA ILE A 127 -3.25 3.07 10.01
C ILE A 127 -3.22 2.72 8.53
N HIS A 128 -3.42 1.45 8.23
CA HIS A 128 -3.55 0.94 6.88
C HIS A 128 -4.94 0.34 6.67
N TYR A 129 -5.75 0.95 5.82
CA TYR A 129 -7.13 0.53 5.52
C TYR A 129 -7.11 -0.59 4.49
N THR A 130 -6.94 -1.84 4.93
CA THR A 130 -6.67 -2.99 4.06
C THR A 130 -7.92 -3.73 3.57
N ASP A 131 -9.02 -3.69 4.33
CA ASP A 131 -10.26 -4.36 3.94
C ASP A 131 -11.08 -3.48 3.00
N MET A 132 -11.04 -3.82 1.70
CA MET A 132 -11.79 -3.10 0.68
C MET A 132 -13.29 -3.03 0.94
N SER A 133 -13.87 -3.97 1.70
CA SER A 133 -15.30 -3.97 1.98
C SER A 133 -15.71 -2.97 3.07
N THR A 134 -14.76 -2.45 3.85
CA THR A 134 -15.05 -1.60 5.03
C THR A 134 -14.31 -0.26 5.00
N GLN A 135 -13.69 0.10 3.87
CA GLN A 135 -12.91 1.34 3.78
C GLN A 135 -13.77 2.58 4.03
N PRO A 136 -13.40 3.45 4.99
CA PRO A 136 -14.22 4.62 5.36
C PRO A 136 -14.39 5.65 4.24
N HIS A 137 -13.48 5.68 3.26
CA HIS A 137 -13.53 6.65 2.16
C HIS A 137 -14.74 6.47 1.24
N PHE A 138 -15.38 5.30 1.20
CA PHE A 138 -16.50 5.02 0.29
C PHE A 138 -17.68 5.96 0.50
N LYS A 139 -17.99 6.35 1.74
CA LYS A 139 -19.09 7.28 2.02
C LYS A 139 -18.88 8.66 1.38
N TYR A 140 -17.66 9.02 1.04
CA TYR A 140 -17.29 10.25 0.35
C TYR A 140 -17.09 10.05 -1.14
N ALA A 141 -16.48 8.92 -1.52
CA ALA A 141 -16.11 8.63 -2.90
C ALA A 141 -17.31 8.29 -3.77
N PHE A 142 -18.23 7.45 -3.30
CA PHE A 142 -19.37 7.01 -4.11
C PHE A 142 -20.30 8.15 -4.54
N PRO A 143 -20.81 9.02 -3.64
CA PRO A 143 -21.66 10.13 -4.06
C PRO A 143 -20.96 11.08 -5.03
N ARG A 144 -19.65 11.30 -4.84
CA ARG A 144 -18.86 12.16 -5.71
C ARG A 144 -18.70 11.57 -7.11
N LEU A 145 -18.38 10.27 -7.20
CA LEU A 145 -18.23 9.59 -8.48
C LEU A 145 -19.55 9.52 -9.23
N GLU A 146 -20.65 9.18 -8.55
CA GLU A 146 -22.00 9.14 -9.12
C GLU A 146 -22.40 10.50 -9.70
N LYS A 147 -22.17 11.59 -8.95
CA LYS A 147 -22.42 12.97 -9.41
C LYS A 147 -21.68 13.30 -10.72
N ASN A 148 -20.52 12.66 -10.95
CA ASN A 148 -19.71 12.85 -12.15
C ASN A 148 -19.95 11.76 -13.22
N GLY A 149 -20.98 10.93 -13.07
CA GLY A 149 -21.29 9.84 -14.01
C GLY A 149 -20.21 8.75 -14.05
N LYS A 150 -19.47 8.59 -12.95
CA LYS A 150 -18.37 7.61 -12.81
C LYS A 150 -18.71 6.58 -11.75
N GLN A 151 -18.08 5.42 -11.84
CA GLN A 151 -18.20 4.35 -10.86
C GLN A 151 -16.85 4.13 -10.16
N HIS A 152 -16.89 3.64 -8.94
CA HIS A 152 -15.70 3.19 -8.25
C HIS A 152 -15.21 1.87 -8.86
N TRP A 153 -13.89 1.65 -8.87
CA TRP A 153 -13.31 0.41 -9.40
C TRP A 153 -13.64 -0.84 -8.54
N TYR A 154 -13.91 -0.63 -7.24
CA TYR A 154 -14.36 -1.69 -6.36
C TYR A 154 -15.86 -1.90 -6.54
N ASP A 155 -16.25 -3.10 -6.92
CA ASP A 155 -17.62 -3.55 -7.20
C ASP A 155 -18.14 -4.57 -6.17
N GLY A 156 -17.36 -4.84 -5.12
CA GLY A 156 -17.72 -5.77 -4.05
C GLY A 156 -18.70 -5.16 -3.03
N PRO A 157 -19.20 -5.97 -2.08
CA PRO A 157 -20.10 -5.51 -1.03
C PRO A 157 -19.39 -4.53 -0.09
N VAL A 158 -20.05 -3.42 0.22
CA VAL A 158 -19.61 -2.45 1.23
C VAL A 158 -20.32 -2.72 2.54
N ARG A 159 -19.58 -2.72 3.64
CA ARG A 159 -20.05 -2.99 4.99
C ARG A 159 -19.50 -1.95 5.96
N ASP A 160 -20.17 -1.81 7.10
CA ASP A 160 -19.65 -0.98 8.19
C ASP A 160 -18.37 -1.56 8.77
N HIS A 161 -17.40 -0.70 9.02
CA HIS A 161 -16.19 -1.08 9.70
C HIS A 161 -16.45 -1.37 11.18
N ARG A 162 -15.95 -2.51 11.70
CA ARG A 162 -16.19 -2.92 13.10
C ARG A 162 -15.55 -1.99 14.15
N ARG A 163 -14.46 -1.30 13.79
CA ARG A 163 -13.75 -0.35 14.64
C ARG A 163 -14.18 1.07 14.34
N LYS A 164 -15.02 1.63 15.23
CA LYS A 164 -15.51 3.00 15.08
C LYS A 164 -14.40 4.05 15.23
N ASP A 165 -13.46 3.82 16.15
CA ASP A 165 -12.30 4.68 16.39
C ASP A 165 -11.43 4.87 15.14
N VAL A 166 -11.26 3.82 14.34
CA VAL A 166 -10.55 3.86 13.07
C VAL A 166 -11.30 4.68 12.02
N VAL A 167 -12.64 4.55 11.97
CA VAL A 167 -13.50 5.35 11.07
C VAL A 167 -13.49 6.83 11.49
N GLU A 168 -13.66 7.11 12.77
CA GLU A 168 -13.63 8.47 13.32
C GLU A 168 -12.29 9.16 13.05
N THR A 169 -11.19 8.40 13.12
CA THR A 169 -9.85 8.90 12.75
C THR A 169 -9.79 9.29 11.28
N PHE A 170 -10.32 8.44 10.38
CA PHE A 170 -10.39 8.79 8.95
C PHE A 170 -11.19 10.07 8.73
N ASP A 171 -12.36 10.17 9.33
CA ASP A 171 -13.26 11.31 9.18
C ASP A 171 -12.60 12.62 9.66
N LYS A 172 -11.94 12.56 10.80
CA LYS A 172 -11.18 13.70 11.34
C LYS A 172 -10.15 14.21 10.32
N TYR A 173 -9.31 13.35 9.79
CA TYR A 173 -8.27 13.76 8.82
C TYR A 173 -8.85 14.18 7.47
N TYR A 174 -9.94 13.57 7.04
CA TYR A 174 -10.66 14.00 5.85
C TYR A 174 -11.20 15.43 6.00
N ASP A 175 -11.83 15.72 7.13
CA ASP A 175 -12.36 17.06 7.45
C ASP A 175 -11.25 18.09 7.59
N GLU A 176 -10.12 17.74 8.20
CA GLU A 176 -8.94 18.62 8.31
C GLU A 176 -8.38 18.95 6.92
N ALA A 177 -8.30 17.97 6.03
CA ALA A 177 -7.84 18.17 4.66
C ALA A 177 -8.77 19.15 3.91
N LEU A 178 -10.09 18.99 4.02
CA LEU A 178 -11.05 19.92 3.42
C LEU A 178 -10.93 21.34 4.00
N LYS A 179 -10.79 21.46 5.32
CA LYS A 179 -10.60 22.77 6.00
C LYS A 179 -9.30 23.45 5.60
N SER A 180 -8.26 22.70 5.24
CA SER A 180 -7.00 23.24 4.73
C SER A 180 -7.08 23.78 3.29
N GLY A 181 -8.25 23.68 2.66
CA GLY A 181 -8.48 24.12 1.28
C GLY A 181 -8.24 23.04 0.22
N MET A 182 -8.03 21.79 0.62
CA MET A 182 -7.93 20.67 -0.31
C MET A 182 -9.26 20.47 -1.02
N LYS A 183 -9.23 20.47 -2.35
CA LYS A 183 -10.42 20.19 -3.18
C LYS A 183 -10.27 18.77 -3.72
N VAL A 184 -11.09 17.88 -3.21
CA VAL A 184 -11.04 16.46 -3.63
C VAL A 184 -11.32 16.30 -5.12
N GLU A 185 -12.12 17.22 -5.69
CA GLU A 185 -12.43 17.28 -7.12
C GLU A 185 -11.19 17.48 -8.01
N ASP A 186 -10.18 18.17 -7.50
CA ASP A 186 -8.93 18.41 -8.22
C ASP A 186 -8.12 17.12 -8.44
N TYR A 187 -8.44 16.05 -7.69
CA TYR A 187 -7.77 14.74 -7.75
C TYR A 187 -8.55 13.67 -8.52
N ILE A 188 -9.67 14.03 -9.16
CA ILE A 188 -10.36 13.11 -10.05
C ILE A 188 -9.57 13.06 -11.36
N PRO A 189 -9.04 11.89 -11.77
CA PRO A 189 -8.31 11.76 -13.03
C PRO A 189 -9.18 12.24 -14.19
N SER A 190 -8.63 13.09 -15.05
CA SER A 190 -9.31 13.53 -16.30
C SER A 190 -9.55 12.36 -17.25
N GLU A 191 -8.63 11.39 -17.26
CA GLU A 191 -8.78 10.13 -17.96
C GLU A 191 -8.96 9.02 -16.91
N TRP A 192 -10.17 8.47 -16.88
CA TRP A 192 -10.45 7.32 -16.06
C TRP A 192 -9.82 6.10 -16.73
N ILE A 193 -8.77 5.55 -16.13
CA ILE A 193 -8.26 4.25 -16.54
C ILE A 193 -9.34 3.25 -16.18
N ASP A 194 -9.88 2.57 -17.19
CA ASP A 194 -10.90 1.54 -17.02
C ASP A 194 -10.29 0.32 -16.33
N TYR A 195 -10.28 0.35 -15.00
CA TYR A 195 -9.87 -0.80 -14.18
C TYR A 195 -10.95 -1.89 -14.13
N HIS A 196 -12.13 -1.67 -14.75
CA HIS A 196 -13.28 -2.56 -14.70
C HIS A 196 -13.08 -3.92 -15.37
N LYS A 197 -11.96 -4.16 -16.03
CA LYS A 197 -11.74 -5.44 -16.74
C LYS A 197 -11.30 -6.59 -15.83
N LEU A 198 -10.98 -6.33 -14.58
CA LEU A 198 -10.63 -7.35 -13.61
C LEU A 198 -11.48 -7.14 -12.35
N SER A 199 -12.66 -7.75 -12.31
CA SER A 199 -13.36 -7.86 -11.03
C SER A 199 -12.43 -8.54 -10.01
N GLN A 200 -12.52 -8.19 -8.73
CA GLN A 200 -11.71 -8.87 -7.70
C GLN A 200 -11.90 -10.40 -7.74
N LYS A 201 -13.07 -10.84 -8.16
CA LYS A 201 -13.40 -12.27 -8.34
C LYS A 201 -12.55 -12.90 -9.47
N ASP A 202 -12.41 -12.21 -10.59
CA ASP A 202 -11.60 -12.68 -11.72
C ASP A 202 -10.11 -12.62 -11.40
N TYR A 203 -9.67 -11.60 -10.66
CA TYR A 203 -8.31 -11.52 -10.18
C TYR A 203 -7.96 -12.70 -9.25
N ARG A 204 -8.81 -13.01 -8.27
CA ARG A 204 -8.61 -14.14 -7.33
C ARG A 204 -8.63 -15.48 -8.05
N ALA A 205 -9.55 -15.68 -8.98
CA ALA A 205 -9.64 -16.90 -9.78
C ALA A 205 -8.40 -17.14 -10.65
N ASN A 206 -7.82 -16.07 -11.22
CA ASN A 206 -6.68 -16.16 -12.13
C ASN A 206 -5.32 -16.30 -11.42
N ASN A 207 -5.22 -15.95 -10.14
CA ASN A 207 -3.94 -15.93 -9.42
C ASN A 207 -3.84 -16.96 -8.30
N GLY A 208 -4.83 -17.85 -8.12
CA GLY A 208 -4.78 -18.95 -7.16
C GLY A 208 -4.64 -18.53 -5.69
N PHE A 209 -4.95 -17.27 -5.35
CA PHE A 209 -4.95 -16.79 -3.99
C PHE A 209 -6.23 -17.22 -3.27
N ASP A 210 -6.14 -18.32 -2.54
CA ASP A 210 -7.15 -18.72 -1.57
C ASP A 210 -7.01 -17.82 -0.32
N VAL A 211 -7.91 -16.85 -0.18
CA VAL A 211 -7.91 -15.87 0.92
C VAL A 211 -8.59 -16.41 2.18
N THR A 212 -8.97 -17.70 2.18
CA THR A 212 -9.61 -18.36 3.34
C THR A 212 -8.61 -18.80 4.42
N GLN A 213 -7.30 -18.61 4.22
CA GLN A 213 -6.28 -18.90 5.23
C GLN A 213 -5.75 -17.61 5.88
N GLY A 214 -6.58 -16.93 6.59
CA GLY A 214 -6.23 -15.70 7.31
C GLY A 214 -7.30 -15.30 8.32
N GLU A 215 -7.83 -16.29 9.08
CA GLU A 215 -8.51 -16.03 10.35
C GLU A 215 -7.55 -16.14 11.52
#